data_5d1be08c64debaae42e5c1b07c8983e5
#
_entry.id   5d1be08c64debaae42e5c1b07c8983e5
#
_cell.length_a   1.000
_cell.length_b   1.000
_cell.length_c   1.000
_cell.angle_alpha   90.00
_cell.angle_beta   90.00
_cell.angle_gamma   90.00
#
_symmetry.space_group_name_H-M   'P 1'
#
loop_
_entity.id
_entity.type
_entity.pdbx_description
1 polymer ?
#
loop_
_entity_poly.entity_id
_entity_poly.type
_entity_poly.pdbx_seq_one_letter_code
_entity_poly.pdbx_strand_id
1 'polypeptide(L)'
;MLQKIYEDTKNNMNKVIAHYQKEISIIRTGRASKDILDIVKVEYYGSIVPLNTIANISSPDPQMILIQPFDVSSLEQVEKAIMTSDLGMNPNNDGKVIRLTVPPLTEERRIELIKLVHKLIEEGRISIRNIRRDSNDKLKKIEKEHEISQDDLRISLENIQEDTNEYIDKLNTLQSMKEKEISL
;
A
#
# COMPACT_ATOMS: atom_id res chain seq x y z
N MET A 1 10.15 -19.00 -26.62
CA MET A 1 10.54 -17.56 -26.59
C MET A 1 9.35 -16.67 -26.24
N LEU A 2 8.20 -16.78 -26.92
CA LEU A 2 6.96 -16.01 -26.62
C LEU A 2 6.55 -16.10 -25.15
N GLN A 3 6.47 -17.30 -24.59
CA GLN A 3 6.05 -17.50 -23.21
C GLN A 3 6.93 -16.74 -22.20
N LYS A 4 8.24 -16.67 -22.46
CA LYS A 4 9.16 -15.90 -21.62
C LYS A 4 8.86 -14.40 -21.67
N ILE A 5 8.52 -13.85 -22.83
CA ILE A 5 8.15 -12.44 -22.97
C ILE A 5 6.86 -12.15 -22.18
N TYR A 6 5.86 -13.04 -22.24
CA TYR A 6 4.64 -12.90 -21.44
C TYR A 6 4.91 -12.95 -19.94
N GLU A 7 5.68 -13.94 -19.48
CA GLU A 7 6.05 -14.07 -18.08
C GLU A 7 6.82 -12.85 -17.57
N ASP A 8 7.81 -12.39 -18.32
CA ASP A 8 8.59 -11.19 -18.00
C ASP A 8 7.70 -9.94 -17.95
N THR A 9 6.76 -9.81 -18.90
CA THR A 9 5.81 -8.70 -18.96
C THR A 9 4.90 -8.70 -17.71
N LYS A 10 4.27 -9.83 -17.39
CA LYS A 10 3.42 -9.98 -16.21
C LYS A 10 4.18 -9.74 -14.91
N ASN A 11 5.39 -10.29 -14.80
CA ASN A 11 6.25 -10.08 -13.63
C ASN A 11 6.59 -8.60 -13.44
N ASN A 12 6.91 -7.88 -14.51
CA ASN A 12 7.21 -6.45 -14.43
C ASN A 12 5.97 -5.64 -14.08
N MET A 13 4.81 -5.94 -14.66
CA MET A 13 3.54 -5.28 -14.31
C MET A 13 3.14 -5.56 -12.86
N ASN A 14 3.34 -6.79 -12.35
CA ASN A 14 3.10 -7.12 -10.94
C ASN A 14 4.01 -6.31 -10.00
N LYS A 15 5.29 -6.12 -10.35
CA LYS A 15 6.19 -5.27 -9.56
C LYS A 15 5.71 -3.82 -9.50
N VAL A 16 5.18 -3.29 -10.60
CA VAL A 16 4.59 -1.94 -10.63
C VAL A 16 3.40 -1.86 -9.67
N ILE A 17 2.46 -2.81 -9.74
CA ILE A 17 1.30 -2.84 -8.83
C ILE A 17 1.76 -2.90 -7.36
N ALA A 18 2.67 -3.82 -7.04
CA ALA A 18 3.18 -3.96 -5.67
C ALA A 18 3.88 -2.69 -5.15
N HIS A 19 4.64 -2.01 -6.02
CA HIS A 19 5.29 -0.75 -5.69
C HIS A 19 4.25 0.34 -5.34
N TYR A 20 3.29 0.60 -6.24
CA TYR A 20 2.30 1.66 -6.01
C TYR A 20 1.31 1.31 -4.89
N GLN A 21 0.98 0.03 -4.71
CA GLN A 21 0.20 -0.42 -3.56
C GLN A 21 0.91 -0.09 -2.25
N LYS A 22 2.22 -0.29 -2.18
CA LYS A 22 3.03 0.08 -1.01
C LYS A 22 3.08 1.60 -0.82
N GLU A 23 3.35 2.37 -1.87
CA GLU A 23 3.39 3.84 -1.82
C GLU A 23 2.05 4.42 -1.33
N ILE A 24 0.92 3.90 -1.84
CA ILE A 24 -0.41 4.33 -1.43
C ILE A 24 -0.73 3.91 0.01
N SER A 25 -0.23 2.76 0.47
CA SER A 25 -0.47 2.29 1.85
C SER A 25 0.18 3.19 2.90
N ILE A 26 1.31 3.82 2.57
CA ILE A 26 2.03 4.74 3.46
C ILE A 26 1.27 6.07 3.66
N ILE A 27 0.38 6.45 2.74
CA ILE A 27 -0.41 7.67 2.86
C ILE A 27 -1.36 7.55 4.05
N ARG A 28 -1.10 8.34 5.10
CA ARG A 28 -1.94 8.41 6.31
C ARG A 28 -3.27 9.10 5.98
N THR A 29 -4.36 8.40 6.16
CA THR A 29 -5.71 8.86 5.79
C THR A 29 -6.52 9.43 6.96
N GLY A 30 -5.87 9.65 8.12
CA GLY A 30 -6.57 10.08 9.33
C GLY A 30 -7.45 9.00 9.95
N ARG A 31 -7.32 7.76 9.48
CA ARG A 31 -7.98 6.60 10.09
C ARG A 31 -7.06 5.87 11.04
N ALA A 32 -7.68 5.36 12.08
CA ALA A 32 -7.06 4.48 13.05
C ALA A 32 -6.80 3.10 12.41
N SER A 33 -5.60 2.89 11.83
CA SER A 33 -5.13 1.58 11.36
C SER A 33 -4.16 0.99 12.37
N LYS A 34 -4.22 -0.33 12.54
CA LYS A 34 -3.26 -1.07 13.36
C LYS A 34 -1.83 -0.91 12.84
N ASP A 35 -1.67 -0.79 11.53
CA ASP A 35 -0.38 -0.67 10.86
C ASP A 35 0.42 0.58 11.29
N ILE A 36 -0.29 1.61 11.79
CA ILE A 36 0.35 2.82 12.34
C ILE A 36 1.25 2.48 13.55
N LEU A 37 0.88 1.45 14.29
CA LEU A 37 1.60 1.02 15.49
C LEU A 37 2.69 -0.02 15.24
N ASP A 38 2.84 -0.53 14.02
CA ASP A 38 3.89 -1.52 13.67
C ASP A 38 5.31 -0.96 13.84
N ILE A 39 5.45 0.36 13.74
CA ILE A 39 6.72 1.05 13.96
C ILE A 39 7.07 1.23 15.44
N VAL A 40 6.10 1.06 16.35
CA VAL A 40 6.29 1.27 17.78
C VAL A 40 6.99 0.07 18.39
N LYS A 41 8.15 0.31 18.96
CA LYS A 41 8.92 -0.69 19.71
C LYS A 41 8.90 -0.35 21.18
N VAL A 42 8.61 -1.34 22.01
CA VAL A 42 8.49 -1.19 23.47
C VAL A 42 9.61 -1.95 24.15
N GLU A 43 10.20 -1.36 25.16
CA GLU A 43 11.14 -2.06 26.03
C GLU A 43 10.34 -2.89 27.04
N TYR A 44 10.40 -4.21 26.84
CA TYR A 44 9.67 -5.18 27.65
C TYR A 44 10.65 -6.18 28.28
N TYR A 45 10.78 -6.14 29.62
CA TYR A 45 11.73 -6.96 30.38
C TYR A 45 13.17 -6.92 29.84
N GLY A 46 13.66 -5.72 29.48
CA GLY A 46 15.04 -5.52 28.99
C GLY A 46 15.24 -5.91 27.52
N SER A 47 14.18 -6.25 26.80
CA SER A 47 14.22 -6.55 25.36
C SER A 47 13.30 -5.58 24.59
N ILE A 48 13.77 -5.16 23.41
CA ILE A 48 13.00 -4.30 22.52
C ILE A 48 12.11 -5.20 21.65
N VAL A 49 10.80 -5.12 21.82
CA VAL A 49 9.82 -5.93 21.09
C VAL A 49 8.79 -5.03 20.38
N PRO A 50 8.23 -5.48 19.24
CA PRO A 50 7.12 -4.77 18.60
C PRO A 50 5.89 -4.73 19.50
N LEU A 51 5.14 -3.61 19.49
CA LEU A 51 3.96 -3.43 20.32
C LEU A 51 2.88 -4.49 20.08
N ASN A 52 2.69 -4.94 18.83
CA ASN A 52 1.72 -5.98 18.47
C ASN A 52 2.01 -7.36 19.10
N THR A 53 3.21 -7.57 19.64
CA THR A 53 3.59 -8.82 20.32
C THR A 53 3.14 -8.85 21.79
N ILE A 54 3.02 -7.69 22.43
CA ILE A 54 2.75 -7.55 23.88
C ILE A 54 1.38 -6.96 24.20
N ALA A 55 0.63 -6.53 23.17
CA ALA A 55 -0.69 -5.93 23.34
C ALA A 55 -1.66 -6.36 22.24
N ASN A 56 -2.94 -6.44 22.59
CA ASN A 56 -4.01 -6.58 21.63
C ASN A 56 -4.38 -5.19 21.11
N ILE A 57 -4.31 -4.99 19.79
CA ILE A 57 -4.61 -3.72 19.13
C ILE A 57 -5.92 -3.86 18.37
N SER A 58 -6.89 -3.02 18.68
CA SER A 58 -8.19 -2.96 18.02
C SER A 58 -8.55 -1.53 17.65
N SER A 59 -9.42 -1.37 16.66
CA SER A 59 -9.94 -0.06 16.24
C SER A 59 -11.47 -0.15 16.33
N PRO A 60 -12.06 0.17 17.50
CA PRO A 60 -13.51 0.15 17.68
C PRO A 60 -14.20 1.22 16.84
N ASP A 61 -13.52 2.35 16.62
CA ASP A 61 -13.99 3.49 15.84
C ASP A 61 -12.96 3.90 14.80
N PRO A 62 -13.36 4.52 13.67
CA PRO A 62 -12.45 4.95 12.61
C PRO A 62 -11.36 5.93 13.07
N GLN A 63 -11.56 6.60 14.21
CA GLN A 63 -10.64 7.60 14.76
C GLN A 63 -10.04 7.18 16.09
N MET A 64 -10.24 5.93 16.53
CA MET A 64 -9.74 5.44 17.82
C MET A 64 -9.00 4.13 17.67
N ILE A 65 -7.80 4.07 18.21
CA ILE A 65 -7.07 2.82 18.41
C ILE A 65 -7.10 2.50 19.90
N LEU A 66 -7.51 1.29 20.23
CA LEU A 66 -7.49 0.74 21.57
C LEU A 66 -6.34 -0.26 21.67
N ILE A 67 -5.44 -0.03 22.59
CA ILE A 67 -4.29 -0.86 22.88
C ILE A 67 -4.50 -1.47 24.26
N GLN A 68 -4.59 -2.78 24.31
CA GLN A 68 -4.74 -3.53 25.55
C GLN A 68 -3.53 -4.43 25.74
N PRO A 69 -2.56 -4.03 26.59
CA PRO A 69 -1.44 -4.88 26.94
C PRO A 69 -1.89 -6.18 27.60
N PHE A 70 -1.19 -7.28 27.32
CA PHE A 70 -1.46 -8.55 28.00
C PHE A 70 -1.05 -8.51 29.48
N ASP A 71 -0.06 -7.69 29.80
CA ASP A 71 0.40 -7.41 31.15
C ASP A 71 0.16 -5.94 31.50
N VAL A 72 -0.67 -5.71 32.51
CA VAL A 72 -1.03 -4.36 32.98
C VAL A 72 0.20 -3.60 33.50
N SER A 73 1.22 -4.29 34.01
CA SER A 73 2.47 -3.66 34.47
C SER A 73 3.27 -2.99 33.37
N SER A 74 3.02 -3.36 32.11
CA SER A 74 3.69 -2.79 30.93
C SER A 74 3.02 -1.52 30.37
N LEU A 75 1.88 -1.09 30.94
CA LEU A 75 1.13 0.08 30.47
C LEU A 75 1.98 1.36 30.37
N GLU A 76 2.76 1.66 31.42
CA GLU A 76 3.61 2.85 31.43
C GLU A 76 4.71 2.81 30.35
N GLN A 77 5.29 1.62 30.11
CA GLN A 77 6.31 1.45 29.10
C GLN A 77 5.72 1.59 27.70
N VAL A 78 4.52 1.05 27.48
CA VAL A 78 3.79 1.18 26.21
C VAL A 78 3.41 2.65 25.98
N GLU A 79 2.87 3.34 26.95
CA GLU A 79 2.52 4.76 26.89
C GLU A 79 3.74 5.61 26.55
N LYS A 80 4.86 5.40 27.26
CA LYS A 80 6.13 6.08 27.00
C LYS A 80 6.67 5.80 25.61
N ALA A 81 6.60 4.56 25.14
CA ALA A 81 7.04 4.18 23.79
C ALA A 81 6.20 4.87 22.71
N ILE A 82 4.89 5.01 22.91
CA ILE A 82 4.01 5.73 22.00
C ILE A 82 4.32 7.23 22.01
N MET A 83 4.52 7.83 23.17
CA MET A 83 4.89 9.25 23.29
C MET A 83 6.25 9.57 22.64
N THR A 84 7.19 8.63 22.74
CA THR A 84 8.52 8.79 22.14
C THR A 84 8.52 8.52 20.63
N SER A 85 7.50 7.83 20.15
CA SER A 85 7.33 7.58 18.71
C SER A 85 6.82 8.85 18.01
N ASP A 86 7.29 9.10 16.80
CA ASP A 86 6.90 10.26 15.97
C ASP A 86 5.50 10.08 15.33
N LEU A 87 4.55 9.59 16.15
CA LEU A 87 3.18 9.35 15.69
C LEU A 87 2.30 10.61 15.75
N GLY A 88 2.69 11.60 16.55
CA GLY A 88 1.91 12.84 16.74
C GLY A 88 0.55 12.62 17.42
N MET A 89 0.38 11.51 18.14
CA MET A 89 -0.86 11.16 18.86
C MET A 89 -0.60 11.10 20.35
N ASN A 90 -1.55 11.62 21.13
CA ASN A 90 -1.46 11.59 22.59
C ASN A 90 -2.18 10.35 23.12
N PRO A 91 -1.48 9.46 23.84
CA PRO A 91 -2.12 8.34 24.51
C PRO A 91 -2.95 8.80 25.70
N ASN A 92 -4.14 8.22 25.86
CA ASN A 92 -4.97 8.36 27.04
C ASN A 92 -5.05 7.01 27.75
N ASN A 93 -4.47 6.94 28.94
CA ASN A 93 -4.36 5.72 29.75
C ASN A 93 -5.44 5.71 30.83
N ASP A 94 -6.29 4.68 30.87
CA ASP A 94 -7.33 4.49 31.90
C ASP A 94 -6.96 3.43 32.95
N GLY A 95 -5.70 3.01 32.99
CA GLY A 95 -5.19 2.00 33.93
C GLY A 95 -5.36 0.54 33.50
N LYS A 96 -6.03 0.28 32.37
CA LYS A 96 -6.22 -1.06 31.79
C LYS A 96 -5.92 -1.09 30.30
N VAL A 97 -6.27 0.01 29.61
CA VAL A 97 -6.09 0.13 28.17
C VAL A 97 -5.58 1.54 27.84
N ILE A 98 -4.89 1.65 26.71
CA ILE A 98 -4.44 2.92 26.17
C ILE A 98 -5.31 3.23 24.95
N ARG A 99 -5.92 4.43 24.94
CA ARG A 99 -6.70 4.92 23.81
C ARG A 99 -5.91 5.98 23.08
N LEU A 100 -5.74 5.76 21.75
CA LEU A 100 -5.15 6.75 20.86
C LEU A 100 -6.26 7.35 20.01
N THR A 101 -6.40 8.66 20.05
CA THR A 101 -7.32 9.38 19.16
C THR A 101 -6.54 9.90 17.97
N VAL A 102 -6.97 9.49 16.76
CA VAL A 102 -6.42 10.00 15.51
C VAL A 102 -7.22 11.25 15.13
N PRO A 103 -6.57 12.42 15.00
CA PRO A 103 -7.29 13.63 14.63
C PRO A 103 -7.85 13.51 13.20
N PRO A 104 -9.08 13.99 12.95
CA PRO A 104 -9.65 13.99 11.62
C PRO A 104 -8.87 14.88 10.68
N LEU A 105 -8.82 14.50 9.40
CA LEU A 105 -8.22 15.34 8.37
C LEU A 105 -9.09 16.59 8.12
N THR A 106 -8.45 17.73 7.89
CA THR A 106 -9.12 18.92 7.35
C THR A 106 -9.52 18.68 5.89
N GLU A 107 -10.55 19.38 5.41
CA GLU A 107 -10.98 19.30 4.01
C GLU A 107 -9.85 19.62 3.03
N GLU A 108 -9.03 20.63 3.33
CA GLU A 108 -7.87 20.99 2.52
C GLU A 108 -6.88 19.82 2.43
N ARG A 109 -6.59 19.17 3.56
CA ARG A 109 -5.67 18.03 3.60
C ARG A 109 -6.21 16.82 2.86
N ARG A 110 -7.53 16.55 2.90
CA ARG A 110 -8.18 15.50 2.11
C ARG A 110 -7.98 15.73 0.62
N ILE A 111 -8.22 16.97 0.15
CA ILE A 111 -8.04 17.33 -1.27
C ILE A 111 -6.59 17.14 -1.71
N GLU A 112 -5.62 17.54 -0.88
CA GLU A 112 -4.19 17.33 -1.18
C GLU A 112 -3.84 15.85 -1.31
N LEU A 113 -4.33 15.02 -0.38
CA LEU A 113 -4.07 13.58 -0.40
C LEU A 113 -4.70 12.89 -1.61
N ILE A 114 -5.92 13.28 -1.99
CA ILE A 114 -6.58 12.79 -3.20
C ILE A 114 -5.74 13.14 -4.45
N LYS A 115 -5.25 14.38 -4.55
CA LYS A 115 -4.37 14.78 -5.66
C LYS A 115 -3.07 13.98 -5.69
N LEU A 116 -2.49 13.68 -4.52
CA LEU A 116 -1.30 12.85 -4.41
C LEU A 116 -1.57 11.42 -4.88
N VAL A 117 -2.69 10.83 -4.48
CA VAL A 117 -3.11 9.48 -4.93
C VAL A 117 -3.28 9.45 -6.44
N HIS A 118 -3.97 10.45 -7.03
CA HIS A 118 -4.13 10.56 -8.49
C HIS A 118 -2.80 10.61 -9.21
N LYS A 119 -1.85 11.41 -8.70
CA LYS A 119 -0.50 11.53 -9.27
C LYS A 119 0.22 10.19 -9.27
N LEU A 120 0.26 9.50 -8.13
CA LEU A 120 0.92 8.19 -8.00
C LEU A 120 0.30 7.14 -8.93
N ILE A 121 -1.02 7.10 -9.00
CA ILE A 121 -1.73 6.16 -9.89
C ILE A 121 -1.43 6.46 -11.36
N GLU A 122 -1.37 7.73 -11.77
CA GLU A 122 -1.04 8.06 -13.17
C GLU A 122 0.41 7.69 -13.51
N GLU A 123 1.35 7.89 -12.60
CA GLU A 123 2.73 7.39 -12.75
C GLU A 123 2.76 5.86 -12.91
N GLY A 124 1.92 5.14 -12.15
CA GLY A 124 1.73 3.70 -12.31
C GLY A 124 1.18 3.32 -13.69
N ARG A 125 0.15 4.02 -14.18
CA ARG A 125 -0.40 3.81 -15.54
C ARG A 125 0.64 4.04 -16.62
N ILE A 126 1.46 5.10 -16.49
CA ILE A 126 2.56 5.38 -17.41
C ILE A 126 3.57 4.23 -17.41
N SER A 127 3.94 3.73 -16.23
CA SER A 127 4.87 2.61 -16.09
C SER A 127 4.34 1.34 -16.77
N ILE A 128 3.07 1.00 -16.58
CA ILE A 128 2.42 -0.14 -17.25
C ILE A 128 2.38 0.04 -18.76
N ARG A 129 2.06 1.26 -19.24
CA ARG A 129 2.08 1.56 -20.70
C ARG A 129 3.47 1.44 -21.30
N ASN A 130 4.51 1.81 -20.55
CA ASN A 130 5.90 1.64 -21.00
C ASN A 130 6.28 0.16 -21.10
N ILE A 131 5.97 -0.66 -20.09
CA ILE A 131 6.18 -2.11 -20.13
C ILE A 131 5.49 -2.73 -21.34
N ARG A 132 4.25 -2.34 -21.64
CA ARG A 132 3.55 -2.79 -22.85
C ARG A 132 4.32 -2.42 -24.11
N ARG A 133 4.80 -1.16 -24.24
CA ARG A 133 5.59 -0.73 -25.41
C ARG A 133 6.84 -1.56 -25.58
N ASP A 134 7.60 -1.74 -24.52
CA ASP A 134 8.84 -2.53 -24.54
C ASP A 134 8.57 -3.99 -24.93
N SER A 135 7.47 -4.58 -24.44
CA SER A 135 7.07 -5.94 -24.79
C SER A 135 6.63 -6.05 -26.26
N ASN A 136 5.85 -5.07 -26.74
CA ASN A 136 5.45 -5.01 -28.15
C ASN A 136 6.66 -4.86 -29.10
N ASP A 137 7.66 -4.08 -28.70
CA ASP A 137 8.86 -3.88 -29.50
C ASP A 137 9.70 -5.18 -29.56
N LYS A 138 9.78 -5.93 -28.45
CA LYS A 138 10.40 -7.25 -28.43
C LYS A 138 9.68 -8.23 -29.34
N LEU A 139 8.34 -8.27 -29.32
CA LEU A 139 7.54 -9.13 -30.20
C LEU A 139 7.74 -8.81 -31.69
N LYS A 140 7.72 -7.52 -32.04
CA LYS A 140 7.99 -7.07 -33.41
C LYS A 140 9.41 -7.41 -33.89
N LYS A 141 10.39 -7.43 -32.96
CA LYS A 141 11.77 -7.80 -33.27
C LYS A 141 11.87 -9.27 -33.64
N ILE A 142 11.29 -10.16 -32.83
CA ILE A 142 11.35 -11.61 -33.12
C ILE A 142 10.53 -12.00 -34.33
N GLU A 143 9.47 -11.26 -34.70
CA GLU A 143 8.76 -11.43 -35.95
C GLU A 143 9.63 -11.05 -37.15
N LYS A 144 10.34 -9.91 -37.09
CA LYS A 144 11.30 -9.50 -38.12
C LYS A 144 12.46 -10.49 -38.30
N GLU A 145 12.84 -11.17 -37.25
CA GLU A 145 13.85 -12.24 -37.26
C GLU A 145 13.26 -13.59 -37.78
N HIS A 146 11.97 -13.59 -38.18
CA HIS A 146 11.23 -14.76 -38.66
C HIS A 146 11.13 -15.92 -37.66
N GLU A 147 11.23 -15.63 -36.36
CA GLU A 147 11.06 -16.63 -35.31
C GLU A 147 9.60 -16.90 -34.96
N ILE A 148 8.68 -15.97 -35.28
CA ILE A 148 7.23 -16.10 -35.14
C ILE A 148 6.53 -15.66 -36.42
N SER A 149 5.29 -16.15 -36.63
CA SER A 149 4.44 -15.73 -37.76
C SER A 149 3.79 -14.37 -37.47
N GLN A 150 3.27 -13.73 -38.52
CA GLN A 150 2.47 -12.49 -38.38
C GLN A 150 1.18 -12.72 -37.57
N ASP A 151 0.55 -13.88 -37.69
CA ASP A 151 -0.62 -14.24 -36.92
C ASP A 151 -0.27 -14.41 -35.43
N ASP A 152 0.85 -15.05 -35.12
CA ASP A 152 1.34 -15.18 -33.76
C ASP A 152 1.66 -13.80 -33.14
N LEU A 153 2.26 -12.89 -33.92
CA LEU A 153 2.50 -11.51 -33.48
C LEU A 153 1.17 -10.82 -33.16
N ARG A 154 0.15 -10.90 -34.02
CA ARG A 154 -1.14 -10.26 -33.81
C ARG A 154 -1.81 -10.76 -32.53
N ILE A 155 -1.89 -12.08 -32.35
CA ILE A 155 -2.46 -12.69 -31.13
C ILE A 155 -1.66 -12.26 -29.90
N SER A 156 -0.33 -12.22 -30.02
CA SER A 156 0.54 -11.81 -28.90
C SER A 156 0.33 -10.36 -28.48
N LEU A 157 0.14 -9.45 -29.44
CA LEU A 157 -0.14 -8.04 -29.16
C LEU A 157 -1.52 -7.85 -28.50
N GLU A 158 -2.52 -8.62 -28.94
CA GLU A 158 -3.86 -8.62 -28.33
C GLU A 158 -3.79 -9.10 -26.87
N ASN A 159 -3.11 -10.21 -26.59
CA ASN A 159 -2.94 -10.74 -25.23
C ASN A 159 -2.22 -9.75 -24.30
N ILE A 160 -1.14 -9.09 -24.76
CA ILE A 160 -0.45 -8.07 -23.97
C ILE A 160 -1.34 -6.85 -23.75
N GLN A 161 -2.21 -6.51 -24.70
CA GLN A 161 -3.17 -5.41 -24.49
C GLN A 161 -4.23 -5.76 -23.46
N GLU A 162 -4.73 -7.00 -23.47
CA GLU A 162 -5.68 -7.49 -22.44
C GLU A 162 -5.04 -7.48 -21.06
N ASP A 163 -3.84 -8.04 -20.92
CA ASP A 163 -3.07 -7.97 -19.68
C ASP A 163 -2.88 -6.51 -19.21
N THR A 164 -2.52 -5.60 -20.13
CA THR A 164 -2.36 -4.17 -19.82
C THR A 164 -3.64 -3.56 -19.23
N ASN A 165 -4.79 -3.86 -19.83
CA ASN A 165 -6.08 -3.36 -19.38
C ASN A 165 -6.39 -3.88 -17.95
N GLU A 166 -6.17 -5.18 -17.71
CA GLU A 166 -6.35 -5.79 -16.38
C GLU A 166 -5.49 -5.08 -15.31
N TYR A 167 -4.22 -4.81 -15.61
CA TYR A 167 -3.34 -4.13 -14.66
C TYR A 167 -3.69 -2.66 -14.44
N ILE A 168 -4.19 -1.96 -15.46
CA ILE A 168 -4.72 -0.60 -15.31
C ILE A 168 -5.97 -0.62 -14.42
N ASP A 169 -6.86 -1.60 -14.58
CA ASP A 169 -8.04 -1.73 -13.74
C ASP A 169 -7.72 -2.05 -12.28
N LYS A 170 -6.66 -2.81 -12.02
CA LYS A 170 -6.13 -3.00 -10.67
C LYS A 170 -5.67 -1.66 -10.04
N LEU A 171 -4.98 -0.80 -10.80
CA LEU A 171 -4.61 0.55 -10.33
C LEU A 171 -5.84 1.43 -10.08
N ASN A 172 -6.85 1.38 -10.96
CA ASN A 172 -8.09 2.12 -10.78
C ASN A 172 -8.83 1.68 -9.51
N THR A 173 -8.82 0.39 -9.23
CA THR A 173 -9.42 -0.17 -8.01
C THR A 173 -8.68 0.32 -6.76
N LEU A 174 -7.34 0.30 -6.76
CA LEU A 174 -6.52 0.84 -5.68
C LEU A 174 -6.80 2.33 -5.44
N GLN A 175 -6.93 3.12 -6.51
CA GLN A 175 -7.31 4.54 -6.45
C GLN A 175 -8.65 4.72 -5.74
N SER A 176 -9.70 4.04 -6.23
CA SER A 176 -11.06 4.17 -5.69
C SER A 176 -11.16 3.73 -4.23
N MET A 177 -10.42 2.69 -3.85
CA MET A 177 -10.37 2.24 -2.45
C MET A 177 -9.74 3.31 -1.56
N LYS A 178 -8.62 3.90 -1.99
CA LYS A 178 -7.93 4.92 -1.19
C LYS A 178 -8.69 6.24 -1.12
N GLU A 179 -9.35 6.65 -2.21
CA GLU A 179 -10.22 7.84 -2.21
C GLU A 179 -11.39 7.69 -1.22
N LYS A 180 -12.03 6.51 -1.20
CA LYS A 180 -13.09 6.22 -0.21
C LYS A 180 -12.54 6.25 1.22
N GLU A 181 -11.33 5.74 1.43
CA GLU A 181 -10.69 5.75 2.74
C GLU A 181 -10.39 7.18 3.23
N ILE A 182 -9.97 8.09 2.33
CA ILE A 182 -9.70 9.51 2.64
C ILE A 182 -11.00 10.29 2.86
N SER A 183 -12.07 9.95 2.15
CA SER A 183 -13.34 10.70 2.16
C SER A 183 -14.24 10.38 3.36
N LEU A 184 -14.01 9.27 4.03
CA LEU A 184 -14.74 8.84 5.24
C LEU A 184 -14.16 9.47 6.49
#